data_bb04c679984906a8f3d15c419371bfd8
#
_entry.id   bb04c679984906a8f3d15c419371bfd8
#
_cell.length_a   1.000
_cell.length_b   1.000
_cell.length_c   1.000
_cell.angle_alpha   90.00
_cell.angle_beta   90.00
_cell.angle_gamma   90.00
#
_symmetry.space_group_name_H-M   'P 1'
#
loop_
_entity.id
_entity.type
_entity.pdbx_description
1 polymer ?
#
loop_
_entity_poly.entity_id
_entity_poly.type
_entity_poly.pdbx_seq_one_letter_code
_entity_poly.pdbx_strand_id
1 'polypeptide(L)'
;MSVDPDDPEFQQRQQALKARVNRLDRETLVNDPGRGAFFETVYDQAEGDPAGIPWADLRPKGRLIDWLAANPGKGRSAIDVACGLGDNAEAMSDAGYATTGFDGSVKAIDWARQRFPQSRVDYQVADLLKLPETWCGHFDLVNECYTIQSVPPPLHEAMTRAIASLVRPGGTLLVYTRVRPEGSPADGPPWPLTPVETGLFESLGFREQAGERFDLVRIDGSLSPHLFAVWRRIAGA
;
A
#
# COMPACT_ATOMS: atom_id res chain seq x y z
N MET A 1 0.05 6.40 -23.61
CA MET A 1 1.30 7.17 -23.42
C MET A 1 1.73 6.94 -21.99
N SER A 2 2.98 6.57 -21.72
CA SER A 2 3.50 6.50 -20.35
C SER A 2 3.63 7.94 -19.83
N VAL A 3 3.00 8.21 -18.69
CA VAL A 3 3.14 9.48 -17.99
C VAL A 3 4.46 9.42 -17.21
N ASP A 4 5.30 10.45 -17.36
CA ASP A 4 6.50 10.59 -16.56
C ASP A 4 6.13 11.25 -15.21
N PRO A 5 6.28 10.55 -14.08
CA PRO A 5 5.97 11.12 -12.77
C PRO A 5 6.90 12.26 -12.34
N ASP A 6 8.07 12.42 -12.99
CA ASP A 6 9.01 13.51 -12.74
C ASP A 6 8.76 14.74 -13.63
N ASP A 7 7.79 14.67 -14.55
CA ASP A 7 7.37 15.81 -15.36
C ASP A 7 6.80 16.93 -14.47
N PRO A 8 7.37 18.15 -14.52
CA PRO A 8 6.89 19.28 -13.72
C PRO A 8 5.42 19.64 -13.96
N GLU A 9 4.91 19.48 -15.17
CA GLU A 9 3.50 19.74 -15.49
C GLU A 9 2.59 18.69 -14.83
N PHE A 10 3.00 17.42 -14.83
CA PHE A 10 2.29 16.37 -14.11
C PHE A 10 2.25 16.65 -12.60
N GLN A 11 3.38 16.98 -11.99
CA GLN A 11 3.49 17.29 -10.56
C GLN A 11 2.64 18.51 -10.17
N GLN A 12 2.64 19.55 -10.99
CA GLN A 12 1.82 20.74 -10.78
C GLN A 12 0.32 20.42 -10.85
N ARG A 13 -0.11 19.61 -11.81
CA ARG A 13 -1.50 19.15 -11.91
C ARG A 13 -1.89 18.30 -10.71
N GLN A 14 -1.04 17.35 -10.32
CA GLN A 14 -1.29 16.49 -9.15
C GLN A 14 -1.47 17.33 -7.88
N GLN A 15 -0.64 18.35 -7.69
CA GLN A 15 -0.76 19.26 -6.55
C GLN A 15 -2.06 20.09 -6.60
N ALA A 16 -2.44 20.58 -7.75
CA ALA A 16 -3.69 21.33 -7.92
C ALA A 16 -4.93 20.46 -7.62
N LEU A 17 -4.93 19.21 -8.06
CA LEU A 17 -6.03 18.27 -7.83
C LEU A 17 -6.08 17.74 -6.37
N LYS A 18 -4.96 17.73 -5.66
CA LYS A 18 -4.88 17.30 -4.25
C LYS A 18 -5.84 18.07 -3.33
N ALA A 19 -6.04 19.37 -3.56
CA ALA A 19 -6.97 20.17 -2.76
C ALA A 19 -8.43 19.71 -2.92
N ARG A 20 -8.81 19.24 -4.11
CA ARG A 20 -10.14 18.66 -4.41
C ARG A 20 -10.29 17.34 -3.66
N VAL A 21 -9.30 16.45 -3.74
CA VAL A 21 -9.31 15.14 -3.05
C VAL A 21 -9.38 15.32 -1.54
N ASN A 22 -8.60 16.26 -0.97
CA ASN A 22 -8.65 16.57 0.46
C ASN A 22 -10.02 17.13 0.91
N ARG A 23 -10.76 17.79 0.04
CA ARG A 23 -12.12 18.25 0.34
C ARG A 23 -13.10 17.09 0.36
N LEU A 24 -13.07 16.25 -0.67
CA LEU A 24 -13.87 15.03 -0.75
C LEU A 24 -13.67 14.15 0.46
N ASP A 25 -12.43 13.98 0.90
CA ASP A 25 -12.06 13.19 2.07
C ASP A 25 -12.76 13.70 3.35
N ARG A 26 -12.70 15.00 3.62
CA ARG A 26 -13.38 15.59 4.77
C ARG A 26 -14.90 15.44 4.74
N GLU A 27 -15.49 15.48 3.55
CA GLU A 27 -16.94 15.36 3.36
C GLU A 27 -17.43 13.90 3.54
N THR A 28 -16.62 12.93 3.16
CA THR A 28 -17.00 11.51 3.15
C THR A 28 -16.63 10.77 4.44
N LEU A 29 -15.56 11.17 5.12
CA LEU A 29 -14.97 10.45 6.26
C LEU A 29 -15.98 10.15 7.39
N VAL A 30 -16.93 11.04 7.64
CA VAL A 30 -17.92 10.88 8.71
C VAL A 30 -18.86 9.69 8.45
N ASN A 31 -19.19 9.42 7.18
CA ASN A 31 -20.15 8.40 6.76
C ASN A 31 -19.48 7.14 6.20
N ASP A 32 -18.18 7.19 5.93
CA ASP A 32 -17.39 6.08 5.38
C ASP A 32 -16.04 5.98 6.13
N PRO A 33 -16.04 5.50 7.39
CA PRO A 33 -14.81 5.39 8.18
C PRO A 33 -13.80 4.40 7.57
N GLY A 34 -14.25 3.41 6.80
CA GLY A 34 -13.40 2.48 6.04
C GLY A 34 -12.85 3.08 4.75
N ARG A 35 -13.39 4.23 4.33
CA ARG A 35 -12.97 5.00 3.16
C ARG A 35 -13.08 4.27 1.82
N GLY A 36 -13.84 3.16 1.75
CA GLY A 36 -14.00 2.40 0.51
C GLY A 36 -14.68 3.24 -0.58
N ALA A 37 -15.80 3.92 -0.25
CA ALA A 37 -16.50 4.81 -1.17
C ALA A 37 -15.66 6.04 -1.56
N PHE A 38 -14.84 6.56 -0.64
CA PHE A 38 -13.90 7.64 -0.92
C PHE A 38 -12.88 7.23 -1.99
N PHE A 39 -12.19 6.10 -1.81
CA PHE A 39 -11.18 5.64 -2.78
C PHE A 39 -11.81 5.38 -4.15
N GLU A 40 -12.94 4.68 -4.21
CA GLU A 40 -13.66 4.44 -5.48
C GLU A 40 -14.01 5.76 -6.19
N THR A 41 -14.49 6.75 -5.43
CA THR A 41 -14.85 8.08 -5.99
C THR A 41 -13.63 8.81 -6.53
N VAL A 42 -12.48 8.75 -5.85
CA VAL A 42 -11.25 9.41 -6.32
C VAL A 42 -10.79 8.80 -7.64
N TYR A 43 -10.76 7.46 -7.75
CA TYR A 43 -10.41 6.78 -9.00
C TYR A 43 -11.41 7.08 -10.13
N ASP A 44 -12.71 7.11 -9.84
CA ASP A 44 -13.73 7.43 -10.83
C ASP A 44 -13.58 8.88 -11.34
N GLN A 45 -13.41 9.83 -10.42
CA GLN A 45 -13.27 11.25 -10.77
C GLN A 45 -11.94 11.61 -11.44
N ALA A 46 -10.95 10.75 -11.38
CA ALA A 46 -9.68 10.95 -12.07
C ALA A 46 -9.80 10.75 -13.59
N GLU A 47 -10.86 10.05 -14.07
CA GLU A 47 -11.18 9.88 -15.50
C GLU A 47 -9.97 9.41 -16.34
N GLY A 48 -9.08 8.60 -15.77
CA GLY A 48 -7.88 8.10 -16.43
C GLY A 48 -6.67 9.04 -16.37
N ASP A 49 -6.77 10.21 -15.73
CA ASP A 49 -5.61 11.07 -15.44
C ASP A 49 -4.98 10.70 -14.07
N PRO A 50 -3.79 10.07 -14.05
CA PRO A 50 -3.16 9.66 -12.78
C PRO A 50 -2.77 10.85 -11.90
N ALA A 51 -2.70 12.07 -12.41
CA ALA A 51 -2.53 13.27 -11.59
C ALA A 51 -3.70 13.50 -10.61
N GLY A 52 -4.88 12.93 -10.90
CA GLY A 52 -6.04 12.92 -10.00
C GLY A 52 -5.91 11.99 -8.81
N ILE A 53 -4.86 11.15 -8.76
CA ILE A 53 -4.62 10.17 -7.69
C ILE A 53 -3.40 10.62 -6.86
N PRO A 54 -3.58 11.30 -5.71
CA PRO A 54 -2.48 11.91 -4.97
C PRO A 54 -1.43 10.94 -4.40
N TRP A 55 -1.75 9.64 -4.36
CA TRP A 55 -0.87 8.56 -3.87
C TRP A 55 -0.24 7.74 -4.99
N ALA A 56 -0.56 8.02 -6.26
CA ALA A 56 0.03 7.32 -7.39
C ALA A 56 1.40 7.91 -7.74
N ASP A 57 2.46 7.14 -7.45
CA ASP A 57 3.82 7.51 -7.82
C ASP A 57 4.19 7.08 -9.25
N LEU A 58 3.34 6.27 -9.90
CA LEU A 58 3.51 5.69 -11.24
C LEU A 58 4.83 4.93 -11.42
N ARG A 59 5.40 4.49 -10.33
CA ARG A 59 6.60 3.67 -10.24
C ARG A 59 6.61 2.88 -8.93
N PRO A 60 7.25 1.71 -8.89
CA PRO A 60 7.39 0.94 -7.66
C PRO A 60 8.27 1.67 -6.64
N LYS A 61 8.09 1.37 -5.37
CA LYS A 61 8.92 1.93 -4.29
C LYS A 61 10.36 1.44 -4.41
N GLY A 62 11.34 2.36 -4.36
CA GLY A 62 12.75 2.03 -4.51
C GLY A 62 13.23 0.95 -3.52
N ARG A 63 12.85 1.04 -2.23
CA ARG A 63 13.20 0.02 -1.22
C ARG A 63 12.58 -1.35 -1.49
N LEU A 64 11.40 -1.39 -2.10
CA LEU A 64 10.82 -2.65 -2.57
C LEU A 64 11.69 -3.25 -3.69
N ILE A 65 12.10 -2.44 -4.67
CA ILE A 65 12.98 -2.87 -5.76
C ILE A 65 14.31 -3.42 -5.22
N ASP A 66 14.95 -2.69 -4.30
CA ASP A 66 16.23 -3.11 -3.69
C ASP A 66 16.06 -4.44 -2.95
N TRP A 67 14.96 -4.60 -2.20
CA TRP A 67 14.66 -5.84 -1.50
C TRP A 67 14.41 -7.00 -2.47
N LEU A 68 13.61 -6.79 -3.52
CA LEU A 68 13.30 -7.78 -4.55
C LEU A 68 14.53 -8.24 -5.31
N ALA A 69 15.46 -7.33 -5.62
CA ALA A 69 16.74 -7.66 -6.27
C ALA A 69 17.56 -8.67 -5.45
N ALA A 70 17.54 -8.54 -4.11
CA ALA A 70 18.20 -9.47 -3.21
C ALA A 70 17.38 -10.75 -2.93
N ASN A 71 16.08 -10.74 -3.21
CA ASN A 71 15.13 -11.80 -2.86
C ASN A 71 14.24 -12.21 -4.05
N PRO A 72 14.80 -12.75 -5.15
CA PRO A 72 14.02 -13.10 -6.34
C PRO A 72 12.95 -14.15 -6.03
N GLY A 73 11.78 -14.02 -6.68
CA GLY A 73 10.59 -14.82 -6.40
C GLY A 73 10.72 -16.31 -6.67
N LYS A 74 11.33 -16.70 -7.79
CA LYS A 74 11.49 -18.10 -8.21
C LYS A 74 10.16 -18.89 -8.20
N GLY A 75 9.06 -18.24 -8.60
CA GLY A 75 7.73 -18.83 -8.64
C GLY A 75 6.98 -18.87 -7.30
N ARG A 76 7.56 -18.34 -6.21
CA ARG A 76 6.86 -18.22 -4.91
C ARG A 76 5.66 -17.27 -5.02
N SER A 77 4.63 -17.52 -4.20
CA SER A 77 3.43 -16.70 -4.17
C SER A 77 3.67 -15.33 -3.51
N ALA A 78 3.09 -14.28 -4.07
CA ALA A 78 3.13 -12.95 -3.47
C ALA A 78 1.80 -12.23 -3.61
N ILE A 79 1.54 -11.29 -2.69
CA ILE A 79 0.37 -10.42 -2.77
C ILE A 79 0.73 -8.97 -2.43
N ASP A 80 0.25 -8.05 -3.27
CA ASP A 80 0.34 -6.60 -3.05
C ASP A 80 -1.00 -6.09 -2.53
N VAL A 81 -1.00 -5.58 -1.31
CA VAL A 81 -2.21 -5.17 -0.58
C VAL A 81 -2.60 -3.75 -0.96
N ALA A 82 -3.87 -3.56 -1.35
CA ALA A 82 -4.37 -2.27 -1.86
C ALA A 82 -3.45 -1.71 -2.96
N CYS A 83 -3.25 -2.52 -4.01
CA CYS A 83 -2.22 -2.33 -5.02
C CYS A 83 -2.40 -1.07 -5.89
N GLY A 84 -3.55 -0.40 -5.80
CA GLY A 84 -3.86 0.81 -6.57
C GLY A 84 -3.67 0.61 -8.06
N LEU A 85 -2.77 1.39 -8.66
CA LEU A 85 -2.48 1.35 -10.10
C LEU A 85 -1.46 0.26 -10.51
N GLY A 86 -1.03 -0.62 -9.59
CA GLY A 86 -0.33 -1.88 -9.87
C GLY A 86 1.20 -1.81 -9.89
N ASP A 87 1.83 -0.66 -9.71
CA ASP A 87 3.28 -0.49 -9.91
C ASP A 87 4.14 -1.43 -9.03
N ASN A 88 3.79 -1.60 -7.74
CA ASN A 88 4.50 -2.53 -6.86
C ASN A 88 4.21 -3.99 -7.22
N ALA A 89 2.96 -4.32 -7.56
CA ALA A 89 2.58 -5.68 -7.96
C ALA A 89 3.33 -6.14 -9.21
N GLU A 90 3.47 -5.26 -10.21
CA GLU A 90 4.27 -5.54 -11.42
C GLU A 90 5.74 -5.78 -11.08
N ALA A 91 6.33 -4.95 -10.22
CA ALA A 91 7.72 -5.15 -9.79
C ALA A 91 7.93 -6.49 -9.08
N MET A 92 6.96 -6.95 -8.28
CA MET A 92 7.01 -8.26 -7.63
C MET A 92 6.91 -9.39 -8.68
N SER A 93 6.04 -9.25 -9.68
CA SER A 93 5.90 -10.19 -10.79
C SER A 93 7.17 -10.26 -11.63
N ASP A 94 7.80 -9.11 -11.94
CA ASP A 94 9.05 -9.03 -12.69
C ASP A 94 10.22 -9.63 -11.91
N ALA A 95 10.21 -9.55 -10.58
CA ALA A 95 11.16 -10.25 -9.72
C ALA A 95 10.93 -11.77 -9.64
N GLY A 96 9.96 -12.30 -10.39
CA GLY A 96 9.70 -13.75 -10.53
C GLY A 96 8.76 -14.33 -9.49
N TYR A 97 7.95 -13.52 -8.80
CA TYR A 97 6.87 -14.02 -7.96
C TYR A 97 5.61 -14.31 -8.78
N ALA A 98 4.83 -15.33 -8.37
CA ALA A 98 3.45 -15.50 -8.80
C ALA A 98 2.61 -14.50 -7.97
N THR A 99 2.32 -13.34 -8.57
CA THR A 99 1.81 -12.18 -7.84
C THR A 99 0.31 -12.01 -8.02
N THR A 100 -0.39 -11.83 -6.91
CA THR A 100 -1.74 -11.29 -6.84
C THR A 100 -1.66 -9.82 -6.43
N GLY A 101 -2.36 -8.93 -7.12
CA GLY A 101 -2.56 -7.55 -6.70
C GLY A 101 -4.04 -7.34 -6.39
N PHE A 102 -4.40 -6.82 -5.22
CA PHE A 102 -5.80 -6.53 -4.97
C PHE A 102 -6.02 -5.12 -4.43
N ASP A 103 -7.19 -4.58 -4.73
CA ASP A 103 -7.66 -3.30 -4.20
C ASP A 103 -9.17 -3.39 -3.92
N GLY A 104 -9.67 -2.59 -2.97
CA GLY A 104 -11.08 -2.47 -2.70
C GLY A 104 -11.85 -1.70 -3.79
N SER A 105 -11.16 -0.90 -4.58
CA SER A 105 -11.72 -0.13 -5.68
C SER A 105 -11.74 -0.94 -6.98
N VAL A 106 -12.93 -1.13 -7.55
CA VAL A 106 -13.10 -1.70 -8.90
C VAL A 106 -12.38 -0.86 -9.94
N LYS A 107 -12.47 0.47 -9.82
CA LYS A 107 -11.84 1.42 -10.73
C LYS A 107 -10.31 1.33 -10.70
N ALA A 108 -9.70 1.16 -9.51
CA ALA A 108 -8.26 0.98 -9.39
C ALA A 108 -7.79 -0.28 -10.14
N ILE A 109 -8.47 -1.40 -9.93
CA ILE A 109 -8.16 -2.69 -10.57
C ILE A 109 -8.35 -2.63 -12.09
N ASP A 110 -9.46 -2.06 -12.57
CA ASP A 110 -9.67 -1.91 -14.00
C ASP A 110 -8.59 -1.02 -14.64
N TRP A 111 -8.16 0.01 -13.93
CA TRP A 111 -7.10 0.88 -14.39
C TRP A 111 -5.72 0.19 -14.38
N ALA A 112 -5.39 -0.57 -13.34
CA ALA A 112 -4.16 -1.37 -13.30
C ALA A 112 -4.09 -2.33 -14.51
N ARG A 113 -5.18 -3.05 -14.80
CA ARG A 113 -5.27 -3.93 -15.99
C ARG A 113 -5.10 -3.19 -17.31
N GLN A 114 -5.63 -1.95 -17.42
CA GLN A 114 -5.46 -1.13 -18.62
C GLN A 114 -4.02 -0.61 -18.79
N ARG A 115 -3.36 -0.27 -17.68
CA ARG A 115 -1.95 0.15 -17.70
C ARG A 115 -1.01 -0.99 -18.09
N PHE A 116 -1.32 -2.20 -17.67
CA PHE A 116 -0.48 -3.39 -17.85
C PHE A 116 -1.22 -4.51 -18.59
N PRO A 117 -1.57 -4.32 -19.89
CA PRO A 117 -2.43 -5.26 -20.63
C PRO A 117 -1.78 -6.62 -20.90
N GLN A 118 -0.47 -6.75 -20.70
CA GLN A 118 0.28 -8.01 -20.83
C GLN A 118 0.80 -8.53 -19.48
N SER A 119 0.25 -7.99 -18.38
CA SER A 119 0.66 -8.37 -17.03
C SER A 119 0.43 -9.86 -16.75
N ARG A 120 1.31 -10.42 -15.91
CA ARG A 120 1.15 -11.74 -15.30
C ARG A 120 0.57 -11.66 -13.88
N VAL A 121 0.32 -10.45 -13.38
CA VAL A 121 -0.29 -10.23 -12.07
C VAL A 121 -1.76 -10.61 -12.12
N ASP A 122 -2.21 -11.41 -11.15
CA ASP A 122 -3.63 -11.71 -10.95
C ASP A 122 -4.28 -10.54 -10.17
N TYR A 123 -4.87 -9.61 -10.91
CA TYR A 123 -5.55 -8.45 -10.34
C TYR A 123 -6.96 -8.79 -9.87
N GLN A 124 -7.26 -8.58 -8.57
CA GLN A 124 -8.51 -8.94 -7.93
C GLN A 124 -9.14 -7.72 -7.22
N VAL A 125 -10.48 -7.64 -7.23
CA VAL A 125 -11.22 -6.71 -6.36
C VAL A 125 -11.53 -7.44 -5.06
N ALA A 126 -11.05 -6.93 -3.92
CA ALA A 126 -11.31 -7.52 -2.62
C ALA A 126 -11.28 -6.46 -1.51
N ASP A 127 -12.14 -6.64 -0.50
CA ASP A 127 -12.13 -5.87 0.74
C ASP A 127 -11.13 -6.51 1.71
N LEU A 128 -10.12 -5.75 2.15
CA LEU A 128 -9.11 -6.24 3.09
C LEU A 128 -9.71 -6.76 4.40
N LEU A 129 -10.84 -6.23 4.83
CA LEU A 129 -11.52 -6.69 6.05
C LEU A 129 -12.48 -7.88 5.80
N LYS A 130 -12.61 -8.34 4.55
CA LYS A 130 -13.44 -9.48 4.13
C LYS A 130 -12.74 -10.35 3.11
N LEU A 131 -11.49 -10.70 3.40
CA LEU A 131 -10.64 -11.49 2.50
C LEU A 131 -11.21 -12.88 2.21
N PRO A 132 -10.97 -13.45 1.02
CA PRO A 132 -11.24 -14.86 0.75
C PRO A 132 -10.49 -15.76 1.74
N GLU A 133 -11.16 -16.77 2.29
CA GLU A 133 -10.56 -17.73 3.24
C GLU A 133 -9.32 -18.44 2.63
N THR A 134 -9.35 -18.67 1.32
CA THR A 134 -8.24 -19.30 0.58
C THR A 134 -6.95 -18.48 0.57
N TRP A 135 -7.00 -17.20 0.92
CA TRP A 135 -5.82 -16.33 1.00
C TRP A 135 -5.15 -16.38 2.39
N CYS A 136 -5.87 -16.87 3.41
CA CYS A 136 -5.31 -16.98 4.76
C CYS A 136 -4.10 -17.94 4.80
N GLY A 137 -2.96 -17.41 5.23
CA GLY A 137 -1.72 -18.19 5.36
C GLY A 137 -1.19 -18.73 4.02
N HIS A 138 -1.50 -18.08 2.92
CA HIS A 138 -1.19 -18.59 1.58
C HIS A 138 0.12 -18.02 0.99
N PHE A 139 0.43 -16.74 1.25
CA PHE A 139 1.46 -16.04 0.51
C PHE A 139 2.85 -16.14 1.14
N ASP A 140 3.87 -16.41 0.31
CA ASP A 140 5.28 -16.37 0.68
C ASP A 140 5.76 -14.95 0.97
N LEU A 141 5.22 -13.98 0.23
CA LEU A 141 5.51 -12.56 0.34
C LEU A 141 4.21 -11.74 0.35
N VAL A 142 4.07 -10.88 1.34
CA VAL A 142 3.00 -9.88 1.42
C VAL A 142 3.64 -8.51 1.41
N ASN A 143 3.19 -7.62 0.54
CA ASN A 143 3.62 -6.21 0.51
C ASN A 143 2.50 -5.31 1.01
N GLU A 144 2.74 -4.61 2.11
CA GLU A 144 1.93 -3.51 2.62
C GLU A 144 2.63 -2.20 2.30
N CYS A 145 1.98 -1.33 1.55
CA CYS A 145 2.52 -0.03 1.20
C CYS A 145 1.46 1.06 1.37
N TYR A 146 1.53 1.81 2.48
CA TYR A 146 0.63 2.91 2.80
C TYR A 146 -0.84 2.54 3.06
N THR A 147 -1.17 1.26 3.20
CA THR A 147 -2.55 0.79 3.34
C THR A 147 -3.09 1.07 4.75
N ILE A 148 -2.38 0.65 5.81
CA ILE A 148 -2.85 0.82 7.19
C ILE A 148 -3.02 2.31 7.51
N GLN A 149 -2.08 3.16 7.14
CA GLN A 149 -2.14 4.61 7.37
C GLN A 149 -3.24 5.32 6.57
N SER A 150 -3.88 4.64 5.62
CA SER A 150 -4.92 5.23 4.76
C SER A 150 -6.30 5.29 5.41
N VAL A 151 -6.50 4.62 6.54
CA VAL A 151 -7.73 4.62 7.33
C VAL A 151 -7.51 5.24 8.71
N PRO A 152 -8.57 5.69 9.42
CA PRO A 152 -8.45 6.25 10.76
C PRO A 152 -7.89 5.26 11.78
N PRO A 153 -7.17 5.74 12.83
CA PRO A 153 -6.49 4.90 13.83
C PRO A 153 -7.33 3.78 14.47
N PRO A 154 -8.64 3.94 14.73
CA PRO A 154 -9.46 2.85 15.26
C PRO A 154 -9.52 1.59 14.38
N LEU A 155 -9.20 1.71 13.08
CA LEU A 155 -9.16 0.59 12.14
C LEU A 155 -7.77 0.01 11.93
N HIS A 156 -6.70 0.65 12.40
CA HIS A 156 -5.32 0.20 12.16
C HIS A 156 -5.08 -1.23 12.65
N GLU A 157 -5.56 -1.59 13.85
CA GLU A 157 -5.40 -2.96 14.36
C GLU A 157 -6.10 -4.00 13.49
N ALA A 158 -7.34 -3.73 13.06
CA ALA A 158 -8.09 -4.65 12.20
C ALA A 158 -7.39 -4.84 10.84
N MET A 159 -6.90 -3.75 10.23
CA MET A 159 -6.14 -3.80 8.98
C MET A 159 -4.83 -4.58 9.14
N THR A 160 -4.08 -4.33 10.23
CA THR A 160 -2.83 -5.04 10.55
C THR A 160 -3.06 -6.54 10.71
N ARG A 161 -4.11 -6.95 11.43
CA ARG A 161 -4.49 -8.36 11.60
C ARG A 161 -4.87 -9.03 10.28
N ALA A 162 -5.63 -8.33 9.44
CA ALA A 162 -6.02 -8.83 8.12
C ALA A 162 -4.81 -9.02 7.21
N ILE A 163 -3.87 -8.05 7.15
CA ILE A 163 -2.62 -8.17 6.40
C ILE A 163 -1.76 -9.32 6.93
N ALA A 164 -1.60 -9.43 8.25
CA ALA A 164 -0.84 -10.50 8.88
C ALA A 164 -1.40 -11.89 8.55
N SER A 165 -2.74 -12.00 8.42
CA SER A 165 -3.39 -13.28 8.12
C SER A 165 -3.03 -13.84 6.74
N LEU A 166 -2.66 -12.99 5.78
CA LEU A 166 -2.29 -13.39 4.41
C LEU A 166 -0.97 -14.16 4.36
N VAL A 167 -0.04 -13.83 5.27
CA VAL A 167 1.32 -14.38 5.25
C VAL A 167 1.30 -15.84 5.70
N ARG A 168 1.87 -16.77 4.93
CA ARG A 168 2.00 -18.15 5.37
C ARG A 168 3.00 -18.32 6.53
N PRO A 169 2.94 -19.41 7.32
CA PRO A 169 3.99 -19.73 8.27
C PRO A 169 5.38 -19.73 7.60
N GLY A 170 6.34 -18.99 8.15
CA GLY A 170 7.65 -18.79 7.54
C GLY A 170 7.65 -17.89 6.31
N GLY A 171 6.56 -17.18 5.99
CA GLY A 171 6.49 -16.15 4.94
C GLY A 171 7.05 -14.80 5.39
N THR A 172 7.19 -13.89 4.45
CA THR A 172 7.72 -12.54 4.67
C THR A 172 6.62 -11.50 4.47
N LEU A 173 6.62 -10.48 5.33
CA LEU A 173 5.80 -9.27 5.18
C LEU A 173 6.73 -8.07 5.04
N LEU A 174 6.51 -7.27 4.01
CA LEU A 174 7.13 -5.96 3.84
C LEU A 174 6.13 -4.88 4.26
N VAL A 175 6.60 -3.91 5.05
CA VAL A 175 5.79 -2.78 5.50
C VAL A 175 6.50 -1.50 5.11
N TYR A 176 5.87 -0.70 4.25
CA TYR A 176 6.33 0.61 3.84
C TYR A 176 5.30 1.67 4.26
N THR A 177 5.60 2.46 5.28
CA THR A 177 4.61 3.37 5.87
C THR A 177 5.23 4.66 6.37
N ARG A 178 4.41 5.72 6.51
CA ARG A 178 4.77 6.91 7.27
C ARG A 178 4.71 6.61 8.75
N VAL A 179 5.60 7.23 9.52
CA VAL A 179 5.64 7.05 10.97
C VAL A 179 5.59 8.39 11.69
N ARG A 180 5.11 8.35 12.93
CA ARG A 180 5.07 9.47 13.88
C ARG A 180 5.54 9.00 15.26
N PRO A 181 6.00 9.92 16.12
CA PRO A 181 6.34 9.57 17.49
C PRO A 181 5.13 9.06 18.27
N GLU A 182 5.39 8.18 19.23
CA GLU A 182 4.35 7.74 20.17
C GLU A 182 3.77 8.91 20.94
N GLY A 183 2.44 8.90 21.17
CA GLY A 183 1.74 9.97 21.88
C GLY A 183 1.54 11.27 21.09
N SER A 184 2.08 11.39 19.87
CA SER A 184 1.80 12.55 19.02
C SER A 184 0.40 12.48 18.42
N PRO A 185 -0.24 13.64 18.08
CA PRO A 185 -1.55 13.66 17.44
C PRO A 185 -1.56 12.84 16.15
N ALA A 186 -2.65 12.15 15.90
CA ALA A 186 -2.88 11.42 14.67
C ALA A 186 -3.58 12.32 13.64
N ASP A 187 -2.86 13.33 13.17
CA ASP A 187 -3.39 14.23 12.15
C ASP A 187 -3.37 13.52 10.78
N GLY A 188 -4.51 13.41 10.15
CA GLY A 188 -4.69 12.72 8.86
C GLY A 188 -5.86 13.28 8.06
N PRO A 189 -6.15 12.74 6.89
CA PRO A 189 -5.43 11.67 6.18
C PRO A 189 -4.13 12.11 5.49
N PRO A 190 -3.19 11.19 5.30
CA PRO A 190 -3.11 9.88 5.93
C PRO A 190 -2.76 9.98 7.42
N TRP A 191 -2.95 8.88 8.18
CA TRP A 191 -2.61 8.78 9.61
C TRP A 191 -1.32 7.97 9.78
N PRO A 192 -0.15 8.63 9.93
CA PRO A 192 1.13 7.94 10.13
C PRO A 192 1.09 7.02 11.35
N LEU A 193 1.74 5.87 11.27
CA LEU A 193 1.73 4.86 12.33
C LEU A 193 2.73 5.20 13.44
N THR A 194 2.39 4.84 14.68
CA THR A 194 3.30 4.90 15.83
C THR A 194 4.18 3.65 15.91
N PRO A 195 5.24 3.67 16.74
CA PRO A 195 6.02 2.46 17.05
C PRO A 195 5.18 1.31 17.60
N VAL A 196 4.17 1.60 18.44
CA VAL A 196 3.26 0.58 18.97
C VAL A 196 2.42 -0.05 17.85
N GLU A 197 1.90 0.75 16.93
CA GLU A 197 1.11 0.27 15.80
C GLU A 197 1.96 -0.54 14.81
N THR A 198 3.18 -0.11 14.50
CA THR A 198 4.11 -0.87 13.64
C THR A 198 4.63 -2.13 14.30
N GLY A 199 4.75 -2.15 15.63
CA GLY A 199 5.18 -3.31 16.43
C GLY A 199 4.08 -4.35 16.66
N LEU A 200 2.82 -4.07 16.31
CA LEU A 200 1.71 -5.00 16.53
C LEU A 200 1.95 -6.37 15.86
N PHE A 201 2.70 -6.42 14.76
CA PHE A 201 3.05 -7.67 14.09
C PHE A 201 3.79 -8.66 14.99
N GLU A 202 4.57 -8.20 15.98
CA GLU A 202 5.23 -9.09 16.95
C GLU A 202 4.21 -9.92 17.72
N SER A 203 3.13 -9.28 18.20
CA SER A 203 2.05 -9.95 18.93
C SER A 203 1.25 -10.93 18.06
N LEU A 204 1.36 -10.81 16.75
CA LEU A 204 0.71 -11.67 15.75
C LEU A 204 1.62 -12.81 15.26
N GLY A 205 2.74 -13.06 15.96
CA GLY A 205 3.65 -14.15 15.66
C GLY A 205 4.67 -13.83 14.56
N PHE A 206 5.04 -12.56 14.41
CA PHE A 206 6.12 -12.15 13.51
C PHE A 206 7.36 -11.72 14.30
N ARG A 207 8.51 -11.81 13.62
CA ARG A 207 9.78 -11.27 14.10
C ARG A 207 10.32 -10.29 13.06
N GLU A 208 10.68 -9.09 13.50
CA GLU A 208 11.37 -8.13 12.62
C GLU A 208 12.76 -8.68 12.26
N GLN A 209 13.06 -8.66 10.97
CA GLN A 209 14.36 -9.07 10.43
C GLN A 209 15.24 -7.87 10.10
N ALA A 210 14.60 -6.79 9.63
CA ALA A 210 15.25 -5.53 9.31
C ALA A 210 14.23 -4.40 9.40
N GLY A 211 14.69 -3.23 9.81
CA GLY A 211 13.89 -2.00 9.82
C GLY A 211 14.78 -0.79 9.49
N GLU A 212 14.38 -0.03 8.50
CA GLU A 212 15.05 1.22 8.12
C GLU A 212 14.09 2.39 8.28
N ARG A 213 14.49 3.37 9.10
CA ARG A 213 13.80 4.67 9.20
C ARG A 213 14.49 5.67 8.28
N PHE A 214 13.70 6.44 7.56
CA PHE A 214 14.20 7.43 6.61
C PHE A 214 13.20 8.56 6.42
N ASP A 215 13.68 9.66 5.86
CA ASP A 215 12.82 10.80 5.54
C ASP A 215 12.65 10.92 4.02
N LEU A 216 11.43 11.22 3.60
CA LEU A 216 11.16 11.72 2.25
C LEU A 216 10.95 13.22 2.31
N VAL A 217 11.61 13.93 1.39
CA VAL A 217 11.43 15.38 1.23
C VAL A 217 10.12 15.62 0.48
N ARG A 218 9.21 16.39 1.08
CA ARG A 218 7.98 16.84 0.41
C ARG A 218 8.25 18.01 -0.53
N ILE A 219 7.31 18.31 -1.40
CA ILE A 219 7.41 19.43 -2.35
C ILE A 219 7.64 20.79 -1.63
N ASP A 220 7.09 20.95 -0.44
CA ASP A 220 7.28 22.15 0.40
C ASP A 220 8.62 22.17 1.17
N GLY A 221 9.49 21.19 0.93
CA GLY A 221 10.78 21.02 1.60
C GLY A 221 10.69 20.40 3.00
N SER A 222 9.52 20.16 3.55
CA SER A 222 9.37 19.48 4.84
C SER A 222 9.74 17.99 4.74
N LEU A 223 10.20 17.43 5.87
CA LEU A 223 10.52 16.01 5.96
C LEU A 223 9.27 15.20 6.34
N SER A 224 9.16 14.03 5.75
CA SER A 224 8.12 13.05 6.07
C SER A 224 8.78 11.78 6.54
N PRO A 225 8.73 11.48 7.86
CA PRO A 225 9.34 10.27 8.42
C PRO A 225 8.65 9.01 7.92
N HIS A 226 9.45 8.01 7.53
CA HIS A 226 9.00 6.73 7.01
C HIS A 226 9.72 5.57 7.69
N LEU A 227 9.10 4.40 7.57
CA LEU A 227 9.67 3.11 7.92
C LEU A 227 9.54 2.16 6.72
N PHE A 228 10.61 1.45 6.40
CA PHE A 228 10.55 0.22 5.63
C PHE A 228 10.99 -0.92 6.55
N ALA A 229 10.10 -1.89 6.82
CA ALA A 229 10.36 -3.00 7.71
C ALA A 229 10.11 -4.34 7.02
N VAL A 230 10.95 -5.31 7.34
CA VAL A 230 10.87 -6.69 6.87
C VAL A 230 10.55 -7.59 8.05
N TRP A 231 9.40 -8.23 8.00
CA TRP A 231 8.89 -9.13 9.04
C TRP A 231 8.86 -10.57 8.55
N ARG A 232 9.19 -11.50 9.42
CA ARG A 232 9.10 -12.94 9.15
C ARG A 232 8.05 -13.58 10.05
N ARG A 233 7.06 -14.25 9.48
CA ARG A 233 6.11 -15.03 10.28
C ARG A 233 6.80 -16.25 10.86
N ILE A 234 6.68 -16.46 12.17
CA ILE A 234 7.29 -17.60 12.88
C ILE A 234 6.55 -18.87 12.44
N ALA A 235 7.32 -19.90 12.06
CA ALA A 235 6.74 -21.20 11.72
C ALA A 235 6.27 -21.88 13.02
N GLY A 236 4.98 -22.20 13.13
CA GLY A 236 4.41 -22.87 14.29
C GLY A 236 3.89 -21.94 15.42
N ALA A 237 3.72 -20.65 15.12
CA ALA A 237 3.00 -19.73 15.99
C ALA A 237 1.49 -19.75 15.68
#